data_3b14c23fbfafa87cb825f38b9c2e67d4
#
_entry.id   3b14c23fbfafa87cb825f38b9c2e67d4
#
_cell.length_a   1.000
_cell.length_b   1.000
_cell.length_c   1.000
_cell.angle_alpha   90.00
_cell.angle_beta   90.00
_cell.angle_gamma   90.00
#
_symmetry.space_group_name_H-M   'P 1'
#
loop_
_entity.id
_entity.type
_entity.pdbx_description
1 polymer ?
#
loop_
_entity_poly.entity_id
_entity_poly.type
_entity_poly.pdbx_seq_one_letter_code
_entity_poly.pdbx_strand_id
1 'polypeptide(L)'
;MRTPEEMMELILQVAKEDDRIRAVTLGGSRANPDCPADVYQDFDVAFYVEDVAPFWDNPAWIAEKFGTPSLLQRPESMELIPPDRDGNYFYLMIFPDGNRIDLNVTPEHYEDDGEPMLLLLDKDGTFPKIAVAKDHWYVKKPTGKLFADCCNEFHWCLNNVAKGIARDELPYAMEMMNRPVRDMLILMLEWHVGVDWDFQVSPGKCGKYLKKYLPEPMYERLKATYSGAEYGSMWRAAFETLYLFGDAARRVAAALGFPYDEQEEKGIEEYMKLVKDGRLCPKGQGQETERKGREKTE
;
A
#
# COMPACT_ATOMS: atom_id res chain seq x y z
N MET A 1 20.23 -17.29 -12.31
CA MET A 1 18.84 -17.07 -11.90
C MET A 1 18.02 -18.19 -12.52
N ARG A 2 17.28 -18.94 -11.71
CA ARG A 2 16.30 -19.92 -12.21
C ARG A 2 15.22 -19.16 -12.97
N THR A 3 14.74 -19.74 -14.06
CA THR A 3 13.65 -19.12 -14.82
C THR A 3 12.31 -19.25 -14.07
N PRO A 4 11.27 -18.48 -14.44
CA PRO A 4 9.94 -18.65 -13.84
C PRO A 4 9.40 -20.07 -13.96
N GLU A 5 9.68 -20.76 -15.07
CA GLU A 5 9.29 -22.13 -15.32
C GLU A 5 10.02 -23.11 -14.39
N GLU A 6 11.34 -22.95 -14.21
CA GLU A 6 12.14 -23.75 -13.27
C GLU A 6 11.71 -23.55 -11.82
N MET A 7 11.32 -22.32 -11.44
CA MET A 7 10.77 -22.05 -10.11
C MET A 7 9.40 -22.70 -9.91
N MET A 8 8.53 -22.61 -10.90
CA MET A 8 7.22 -23.24 -10.86
C MET A 8 7.33 -24.78 -10.78
N GLU A 9 8.27 -25.34 -11.55
CA GLU A 9 8.55 -26.79 -11.51
C GLU A 9 9.04 -27.20 -10.13
N LEU A 10 9.97 -26.46 -9.51
CA LEU A 10 10.44 -26.72 -8.15
C LEU A 10 9.29 -26.68 -7.14
N ILE A 11 8.45 -25.63 -7.16
CA ILE A 11 7.30 -25.48 -6.26
C ILE A 11 6.36 -26.70 -6.38
N LEU A 12 6.03 -27.09 -7.61
CA LEU A 12 5.15 -28.22 -7.87
C LEU A 12 5.80 -29.56 -7.52
N GLN A 13 7.11 -29.71 -7.71
CA GLN A 13 7.84 -30.90 -7.31
C GLN A 13 7.81 -31.08 -5.80
N VAL A 14 8.13 -30.04 -5.04
CA VAL A 14 8.06 -30.08 -3.56
C VAL A 14 6.67 -30.49 -3.09
N ALA A 15 5.63 -29.91 -3.67
CA ALA A 15 4.26 -30.25 -3.30
C ALA A 15 3.86 -31.69 -3.69
N LYS A 16 4.29 -32.20 -4.85
CA LYS A 16 4.00 -33.57 -5.30
C LYS A 16 4.67 -34.62 -4.45
N GLU A 17 5.91 -34.36 -4.00
CA GLU A 17 6.72 -35.29 -3.20
C GLU A 17 6.33 -35.32 -1.72
N ASP A 18 5.65 -34.30 -1.21
CA ASP A 18 5.21 -34.23 0.19
C ASP A 18 3.71 -34.53 0.28
N ASP A 19 3.37 -35.71 0.78
CA ASP A 19 1.97 -36.19 0.87
C ASP A 19 1.11 -35.34 1.85
N ARG A 20 1.73 -34.56 2.72
CA ARG A 20 1.01 -33.65 3.61
C ARG A 20 0.42 -32.45 2.88
N ILE A 21 0.94 -32.13 1.68
CA ILE A 21 0.44 -31.04 0.84
C ILE A 21 -0.61 -31.61 -0.10
N ARG A 22 -1.86 -31.16 0.03
CA ARG A 22 -3.01 -31.70 -0.71
C ARG A 22 -3.34 -30.90 -1.95
N ALA A 23 -3.23 -29.56 -1.88
CA ALA A 23 -3.45 -28.69 -3.02
C ALA A 23 -2.44 -27.54 -3.04
N VAL A 24 -2.27 -26.92 -4.20
CA VAL A 24 -1.39 -25.76 -4.41
C VAL A 24 -2.12 -24.73 -5.25
N THR A 25 -2.10 -23.49 -4.78
CA THR A 25 -2.56 -22.35 -5.57
C THR A 25 -1.45 -21.33 -5.77
N LEU A 26 -1.58 -20.53 -6.82
CA LEU A 26 -0.75 -19.38 -7.13
C LEU A 26 -1.65 -18.16 -7.18
N GLY A 27 -1.34 -17.15 -6.36
CA GLY A 27 -2.03 -15.89 -6.29
C GLY A 27 -1.23 -14.73 -6.87
N GLY A 28 -1.58 -13.53 -6.41
CA GLY A 28 -0.83 -12.30 -6.66
C GLY A 28 -0.70 -11.91 -8.12
N SER A 29 0.43 -11.26 -8.43
CA SER A 29 0.65 -10.67 -9.76
C SER A 29 0.78 -11.71 -10.89
N ARG A 30 1.20 -12.93 -10.59
CA ARG A 30 1.31 -14.03 -11.58
C ARG A 30 -0.02 -14.65 -11.92
N ALA A 31 -1.00 -14.57 -11.03
CA ALA A 31 -2.36 -15.04 -11.28
C ALA A 31 -3.24 -13.98 -11.94
N ASN A 32 -2.84 -12.71 -11.88
CA ASN A 32 -3.60 -11.59 -12.43
C ASN A 32 -3.19 -11.31 -13.88
N PRO A 33 -4.07 -11.57 -14.88
CA PRO A 33 -3.75 -11.33 -16.29
C PRO A 33 -3.57 -9.85 -16.65
N ASP A 34 -4.03 -8.92 -15.81
CA ASP A 34 -3.87 -7.48 -16.02
C ASP A 34 -2.52 -6.95 -15.52
N CYS A 35 -1.75 -7.76 -14.79
CA CYS A 35 -0.41 -7.40 -14.33
C CYS A 35 0.62 -7.65 -15.44
N PRO A 36 1.46 -6.67 -15.78
CA PRO A 36 2.58 -6.88 -16.69
C PRO A 36 3.54 -7.92 -16.12
N ALA A 37 3.91 -8.92 -16.93
CA ALA A 37 4.95 -9.86 -16.57
C ALA A 37 6.33 -9.19 -16.60
N ASP A 38 7.10 -9.34 -15.52
CA ASP A 38 8.47 -8.85 -15.42
C ASP A 38 9.33 -9.75 -14.53
N VAL A 39 10.62 -9.42 -14.42
CA VAL A 39 11.60 -10.17 -13.63
C VAL A 39 11.48 -9.95 -12.11
N TYR A 40 10.62 -9.03 -11.69
CA TYR A 40 10.42 -8.67 -10.28
C TYR A 40 9.18 -9.32 -9.67
N GLN A 41 8.40 -10.07 -10.48
CA GLN A 41 7.24 -10.80 -9.97
C GLN A 41 7.70 -11.92 -9.03
N ASP A 42 7.22 -11.89 -7.80
CA ASP A 42 7.32 -12.97 -6.81
C ASP A 42 6.36 -14.14 -7.14
N PHE A 43 6.48 -15.21 -6.38
CA PHE A 43 5.59 -16.37 -6.42
C PHE A 43 4.77 -16.37 -5.13
N ASP A 44 3.54 -15.88 -5.19
CA ASP A 44 2.56 -15.94 -4.11
C ASP A 44 1.89 -17.31 -4.10
N VAL A 45 2.40 -18.23 -3.29
CA VAL A 45 2.00 -19.64 -3.31
C VAL A 45 1.31 -20.03 -2.01
N ALA A 46 0.20 -20.75 -2.10
CA ALA A 46 -0.38 -21.42 -0.94
C ALA A 46 -0.29 -22.95 -1.07
N PHE A 47 0.21 -23.58 0.00
CA PHE A 47 0.18 -25.02 0.20
C PHE A 47 -0.94 -25.36 1.18
N TYR A 48 -1.94 -26.07 0.71
CA TYR A 48 -3.07 -26.53 1.53
C TYR A 48 -2.72 -27.86 2.17
N VAL A 49 -2.82 -27.92 3.49
CA VAL A 49 -2.42 -29.06 4.32
C VAL A 49 -3.50 -29.40 5.34
N GLU A 50 -3.60 -30.69 5.75
CA GLU A 50 -4.51 -31.07 6.84
C GLU A 50 -4.04 -30.53 8.21
N ASP A 51 -2.72 -30.51 8.43
CA ASP A 51 -2.10 -30.04 9.65
C ASP A 51 -0.89 -29.15 9.36
N VAL A 52 -0.96 -27.92 9.81
CA VAL A 52 0.11 -26.91 9.66
C VAL A 52 1.26 -27.13 10.65
N ALA A 53 1.02 -27.81 11.79
CA ALA A 53 2.01 -27.95 12.86
C ALA A 53 3.37 -28.51 12.42
N PRO A 54 3.47 -29.49 11.51
CA PRO A 54 4.76 -30.01 11.03
C PRO A 54 5.58 -29.01 10.20
N PHE A 55 4.91 -27.97 9.69
CA PHE A 55 5.53 -26.90 8.91
C PHE A 55 5.83 -25.66 9.75
N TRP A 56 5.25 -25.57 10.95
CA TRP A 56 5.36 -24.41 11.80
C TRP A 56 6.81 -24.21 12.29
N ASP A 57 7.36 -23.03 12.02
CA ASP A 57 8.72 -22.64 12.42
C ASP A 57 9.80 -23.67 12.03
N ASN A 58 9.72 -24.21 10.80
CA ASN A 58 10.62 -25.25 10.32
C ASN A 58 11.49 -24.77 9.14
N PRO A 59 12.49 -23.88 9.38
CA PRO A 59 13.38 -23.38 8.32
C PRO A 59 14.27 -24.47 7.72
N ALA A 60 14.48 -25.58 8.43
CA ALA A 60 15.25 -26.71 7.91
C ALA A 60 14.53 -27.40 6.75
N TRP A 61 13.22 -27.55 6.84
CA TRP A 61 12.40 -28.06 5.76
C TRP A 61 12.48 -27.17 4.50
N ILE A 62 12.45 -25.83 4.69
CA ILE A 62 12.63 -24.87 3.60
C ILE A 62 13.99 -25.07 2.92
N ALA A 63 15.07 -25.11 3.71
CA ALA A 63 16.42 -25.26 3.17
C ALA A 63 16.61 -26.59 2.42
N GLU A 64 15.98 -27.67 2.90
CA GLU A 64 15.99 -28.99 2.24
C GLU A 64 15.24 -29.00 0.90
N LYS A 65 14.05 -28.39 0.85
CA LYS A 65 13.14 -28.48 -0.29
C LYS A 65 13.37 -27.43 -1.36
N PHE A 66 13.62 -26.18 -0.96
CA PHE A 66 13.75 -25.04 -1.88
C PHE A 66 15.19 -24.55 -2.05
N GLY A 67 16.11 -25.05 -1.21
CA GLY A 67 17.45 -24.51 -1.04
C GLY A 67 17.49 -23.42 0.02
N THR A 68 18.71 -23.01 0.42
CA THR A 68 18.91 -22.03 1.47
C THR A 68 18.59 -20.63 0.97
N PRO A 69 17.57 -19.92 1.51
CA PRO A 69 17.29 -18.54 1.15
C PRO A 69 18.44 -17.61 1.61
N SER A 70 18.70 -16.54 0.88
CA SER A 70 19.57 -15.45 1.32
C SER A 70 18.87 -14.54 2.35
N LEU A 71 17.54 -14.47 2.30
CA LEU A 71 16.70 -13.80 3.30
C LEU A 71 15.44 -14.65 3.54
N LEU A 72 15.14 -14.88 4.81
CA LEU A 72 13.97 -15.62 5.26
C LEU A 72 13.25 -14.81 6.34
N GLN A 73 11.97 -14.50 6.12
CA GLN A 73 11.08 -13.95 7.15
C GLN A 73 9.98 -14.97 7.45
N ARG A 74 9.62 -15.08 8.72
CA ARG A 74 8.55 -15.95 9.25
C ARG A 74 7.67 -15.11 10.17
N PRO A 75 6.68 -14.38 9.63
CA PRO A 75 5.89 -13.41 10.38
C PRO A 75 5.27 -13.98 11.66
N GLU A 76 4.71 -15.21 11.59
CA GLU A 76 4.04 -15.86 12.73
C GLU A 76 4.99 -16.26 13.88
N SER A 77 6.31 -16.25 13.62
CA SER A 77 7.35 -16.48 14.63
C SER A 77 8.00 -15.17 15.13
N MET A 78 7.48 -13.99 14.72
CA MET A 78 8.05 -12.70 15.12
C MET A 78 7.26 -12.08 16.26
N GLU A 79 7.98 -11.45 17.21
CA GLU A 79 7.36 -10.61 18.24
C GLU A 79 6.95 -9.23 17.71
N LEU A 80 7.68 -8.72 16.71
CA LEU A 80 7.42 -7.40 16.10
C LEU A 80 6.10 -7.36 15.32
N ILE A 81 5.73 -8.48 14.69
CA ILE A 81 4.49 -8.65 13.94
C ILE A 81 3.74 -9.79 14.64
N PRO A 82 2.78 -9.47 15.54
CA PRO A 82 2.04 -10.53 16.23
C PRO A 82 1.28 -11.39 15.21
N PRO A 83 1.35 -12.73 15.34
CA PRO A 83 0.63 -13.62 14.42
C PRO A 83 -0.88 -13.45 14.56
N ASP A 84 -1.58 -13.47 13.45
CA ASP A 84 -3.05 -13.42 13.42
C ASP A 84 -3.71 -14.68 14.00
N ARG A 85 -2.95 -15.78 14.11
CA ARG A 85 -3.38 -17.08 14.67
C ARG A 85 -4.61 -17.68 13.98
N ASP A 86 -4.77 -17.37 12.71
CA ASP A 86 -5.82 -17.92 11.84
C ASP A 86 -5.49 -19.34 11.34
N GLY A 87 -4.36 -19.90 11.76
CA GLY A 87 -3.84 -21.20 11.35
C GLY A 87 -2.90 -21.17 10.15
N ASN A 88 -2.73 -20.03 9.51
CA ASN A 88 -1.76 -19.87 8.43
C ASN A 88 -0.34 -19.75 8.94
N TYR A 89 0.65 -20.15 8.14
CA TYR A 89 2.06 -19.94 8.44
C TYR A 89 2.82 -19.52 7.18
N PHE A 90 3.47 -18.36 7.23
CA PHE A 90 4.16 -17.80 6.07
C PHE A 90 5.68 -18.00 6.14
N TYR A 91 6.25 -18.35 4.98
CA TYR A 91 7.67 -18.30 4.68
C TYR A 91 7.89 -17.32 3.53
N LEU A 92 8.45 -16.15 3.84
CA LEU A 92 8.78 -15.14 2.85
C LEU A 92 10.28 -15.28 2.54
N MET A 93 10.59 -15.68 1.32
CA MET A 93 11.92 -16.14 0.95
C MET A 93 12.48 -15.38 -0.24
N ILE A 94 13.72 -14.89 -0.11
CA ILE A 94 14.52 -14.42 -1.26
C ILE A 94 15.72 -15.37 -1.40
N PHE A 95 15.91 -15.89 -2.61
CA PHE A 95 17.00 -16.81 -2.91
C PHE A 95 18.24 -16.09 -3.47
N PRO A 96 19.45 -16.72 -3.42
CA PRO A 96 20.67 -16.12 -3.93
C PRO A 96 20.62 -15.75 -5.43
N ASP A 97 19.74 -16.38 -6.19
CA ASP A 97 19.51 -16.09 -7.60
C ASP A 97 18.52 -14.97 -7.87
N GLY A 98 18.01 -14.30 -6.81
CA GLY A 98 17.09 -13.17 -6.90
C GLY A 98 15.62 -13.56 -7.01
N ASN A 99 15.27 -14.85 -7.10
CA ASN A 99 13.87 -15.27 -7.05
C ASN A 99 13.29 -15.08 -5.65
N ARG A 100 11.99 -14.75 -5.58
CA ARG A 100 11.23 -14.61 -4.34
C ARG A 100 10.03 -15.54 -4.35
N ILE A 101 9.83 -16.26 -3.25
CA ILE A 101 8.62 -17.03 -2.97
C ILE A 101 8.01 -16.51 -1.66
N ASP A 102 6.75 -16.15 -1.69
CA ASP A 102 5.92 -15.89 -0.53
C ASP A 102 5.01 -17.12 -0.37
N LEU A 103 5.46 -18.06 0.47
CA LEU A 103 4.77 -19.33 0.68
C LEU A 103 3.88 -19.23 1.91
N ASN A 104 2.59 -19.40 1.72
CA ASN A 104 1.62 -19.65 2.77
C ASN A 104 1.38 -21.16 2.93
N VAL A 105 1.57 -21.69 4.12
CA VAL A 105 1.10 -23.03 4.49
C VAL A 105 -0.19 -22.84 5.29
N THR A 106 -1.29 -23.36 4.78
CA THR A 106 -2.64 -23.07 5.27
C THR A 106 -3.45 -24.36 5.47
N PRO A 107 -4.39 -24.39 6.45
CA PRO A 107 -5.32 -25.50 6.58
C PRO A 107 -6.17 -25.69 5.32
N GLU A 108 -6.70 -26.90 5.13
CA GLU A 108 -7.51 -27.29 3.97
C GLU A 108 -8.88 -26.58 3.87
N HIS A 109 -8.99 -25.30 4.17
CA HIS A 109 -10.18 -24.56 3.79
C HIS A 109 -9.83 -23.37 2.93
N TYR A 110 -10.33 -23.44 1.73
CA TYR A 110 -10.32 -22.33 0.81
C TYR A 110 -11.63 -21.54 1.00
N GLU A 111 -11.52 -20.27 1.33
CA GLU A 111 -12.61 -19.31 1.25
C GLU A 111 -12.41 -18.46 0.00
N ASP A 112 -13.40 -18.47 -0.91
CA ASP A 112 -13.37 -17.64 -2.11
C ASP A 112 -13.62 -16.17 -1.73
N ASP A 113 -12.56 -15.39 -1.66
CA ASP A 113 -12.63 -13.93 -1.44
C ASP A 113 -12.66 -13.15 -2.76
N GLY A 114 -12.66 -13.87 -3.90
CA GLY A 114 -12.67 -13.31 -5.25
C GLY A 114 -11.30 -12.84 -5.75
N GLU A 115 -10.21 -13.05 -5.00
CA GLU A 115 -8.86 -12.77 -5.50
C GLU A 115 -8.51 -13.65 -6.70
N PRO A 116 -7.90 -13.10 -7.76
CA PRO A 116 -7.39 -13.90 -8.86
C PRO A 116 -6.37 -14.94 -8.37
N MET A 117 -6.70 -16.20 -8.58
CA MET A 117 -5.91 -17.32 -8.12
C MET A 117 -5.93 -18.43 -9.18
N LEU A 118 -4.83 -19.16 -9.33
CA LEU A 118 -4.71 -20.33 -10.20
C LEU A 118 -4.53 -21.57 -9.34
N LEU A 119 -5.37 -22.58 -9.55
CA LEU A 119 -5.17 -23.92 -8.99
C LEU A 119 -4.07 -24.63 -9.79
N LEU A 120 -2.95 -24.95 -9.14
CA LEU A 120 -1.79 -25.58 -9.78
C LEU A 120 -1.75 -27.10 -9.54
N LEU A 121 -2.21 -27.55 -8.38
CA LEU A 121 -2.24 -28.96 -7.98
C LEU A 121 -3.45 -29.21 -7.10
N ASP A 122 -4.14 -30.31 -7.33
CA ASP A 122 -5.18 -30.88 -6.47
C ASP A 122 -5.02 -32.40 -6.48
N LYS A 123 -4.51 -32.96 -5.38
CA LYS A 123 -4.25 -34.42 -5.28
C LYS A 123 -5.51 -35.21 -5.05
N ASP A 124 -6.53 -34.62 -4.47
CA ASP A 124 -7.76 -35.32 -4.08
C ASP A 124 -8.92 -35.07 -5.05
N GLY A 125 -8.78 -34.08 -5.93
CA GLY A 125 -9.83 -33.67 -6.84
C GLY A 125 -11.04 -33.01 -6.13
N THR A 126 -10.82 -32.47 -4.94
CA THR A 126 -11.88 -31.91 -4.09
C THR A 126 -11.77 -30.41 -3.92
N PHE A 127 -10.73 -29.78 -4.45
CA PHE A 127 -10.54 -28.34 -4.31
C PHE A 127 -11.69 -27.58 -4.98
N PRO A 128 -12.27 -26.57 -4.30
CA PRO A 128 -13.36 -25.79 -4.86
C PRO A 128 -12.99 -25.13 -6.19
N LYS A 129 -13.97 -24.94 -7.06
CA LYS A 129 -13.75 -24.17 -8.29
C LYS A 129 -13.47 -22.71 -7.92
N ILE A 130 -12.32 -22.22 -8.34
CA ILE A 130 -11.95 -20.83 -8.15
C ILE A 130 -12.71 -19.98 -9.15
N ALA A 131 -13.52 -19.05 -8.65
CA ALA A 131 -14.19 -18.05 -9.46
C ALA A 131 -13.27 -16.83 -9.58
N VAL A 132 -12.63 -16.64 -10.74
CA VAL A 132 -11.82 -15.45 -10.98
C VAL A 132 -12.75 -14.26 -11.24
N ALA A 133 -12.94 -13.42 -10.23
CA ALA A 133 -13.63 -12.15 -10.39
C ALA A 133 -12.66 -11.14 -11.06
N LYS A 134 -12.88 -10.84 -12.33
CA LYS A 134 -12.03 -9.91 -13.10
C LYS A 134 -12.01 -8.49 -12.50
N ASP A 135 -13.05 -8.13 -11.77
CA ASP A 135 -13.27 -6.82 -11.17
C ASP A 135 -12.88 -6.74 -9.68
N HIS A 136 -12.29 -7.80 -9.13
CA HIS A 136 -11.89 -7.83 -7.71
C HIS A 136 -11.02 -6.62 -7.33
N TRP A 137 -10.03 -6.30 -8.15
CA TRP A 137 -9.09 -5.21 -7.93
C TRP A 137 -9.52 -3.86 -8.51
N TYR A 138 -10.69 -3.77 -9.13
CA TYR A 138 -11.16 -2.50 -9.69
C TYR A 138 -11.47 -1.50 -8.59
N VAL A 139 -11.26 -0.22 -8.89
CA VAL A 139 -11.64 0.88 -8.01
C VAL A 139 -13.10 0.72 -7.61
N LYS A 140 -13.37 0.65 -6.30
CA LYS A 140 -14.75 0.61 -5.80
C LYS A 140 -15.31 2.03 -5.73
N LYS A 141 -16.53 2.19 -6.29
CA LYS A 141 -17.23 3.47 -6.24
C LYS A 141 -17.53 3.86 -4.80
N PRO A 142 -17.10 5.04 -4.32
CA PRO A 142 -17.36 5.45 -2.96
C PRO A 142 -18.85 5.74 -2.71
N THR A 143 -19.27 5.63 -1.46
CA THR A 143 -20.51 6.27 -0.99
C THR A 143 -20.26 7.75 -0.76
N GLY A 144 -21.33 8.58 -0.73
CA GLY A 144 -21.18 9.99 -0.39
C GLY A 144 -20.60 10.22 1.01
N LYS A 145 -20.89 9.31 1.96
CA LYS A 145 -20.32 9.36 3.32
C LYS A 145 -18.81 9.08 3.30
N LEU A 146 -18.39 8.02 2.61
CA LEU A 146 -16.96 7.68 2.51
C LEU A 146 -16.15 8.78 1.81
N PHE A 147 -16.73 9.41 0.76
CA PHE A 147 -16.13 10.58 0.10
C PHE A 147 -15.95 11.74 1.09
N ALA A 148 -17.00 12.08 1.84
CA ALA A 148 -16.93 13.16 2.83
C ALA A 148 -15.91 12.88 3.94
N ASP A 149 -15.84 11.62 4.43
CA ASP A 149 -14.86 11.21 5.44
C ASP A 149 -13.43 11.33 4.93
N CYS A 150 -13.18 10.92 3.68
CA CYS A 150 -11.88 11.08 3.05
C CYS A 150 -11.46 12.56 2.94
N CYS A 151 -12.38 13.44 2.53
CA CYS A 151 -12.10 14.88 2.46
C CYS A 151 -11.78 15.46 3.84
N ASN A 152 -12.59 15.13 4.85
CA ASN A 152 -12.39 15.65 6.20
C ASN A 152 -11.07 15.15 6.83
N GLU A 153 -10.79 13.85 6.73
CA GLU A 153 -9.53 13.28 7.25
C GLU A 153 -8.30 13.88 6.56
N PHE A 154 -8.37 14.05 5.23
CA PHE A 154 -7.30 14.71 4.48
C PHE A 154 -7.03 16.14 4.99
N HIS A 155 -8.07 16.97 5.06
CA HIS A 155 -7.94 18.36 5.51
C HIS A 155 -7.48 18.44 6.97
N TRP A 156 -8.05 17.56 7.83
CA TRP A 156 -7.66 17.49 9.23
C TRP A 156 -6.18 17.13 9.42
N CYS A 157 -5.68 16.13 8.72
CA CYS A 157 -4.31 15.66 8.88
C CYS A 157 -3.26 16.65 8.35
N LEU A 158 -3.59 17.49 7.38
CA LEU A 158 -2.70 18.55 6.90
C LEU A 158 -2.32 19.57 8.00
N ASN A 159 -3.20 19.84 8.99
CA ASN A 159 -2.84 20.69 10.11
C ASN A 159 -1.67 20.12 10.91
N ASN A 160 -1.59 18.79 11.03
CA ASN A 160 -0.52 18.11 11.75
C ASN A 160 0.82 18.23 11.02
N VAL A 161 0.81 18.16 9.69
CA VAL A 161 2.00 18.43 8.86
C VAL A 161 2.50 19.85 9.12
N ALA A 162 1.60 20.85 9.04
CA ALA A 162 1.94 22.25 9.27
C ALA A 162 2.55 22.48 10.66
N LYS A 163 1.93 21.94 11.71
CA LYS A 163 2.44 22.05 13.10
C LYS A 163 3.79 21.36 13.27
N GLY A 164 3.96 20.17 12.68
CA GLY A 164 5.23 19.43 12.75
C GLY A 164 6.39 20.21 12.14
N ILE A 165 6.16 20.83 10.97
CA ILE A 165 7.16 21.69 10.32
C ILE A 165 7.49 22.91 11.21
N ALA A 166 6.46 23.59 11.73
CA ALA A 166 6.65 24.80 12.53
C ALA A 166 7.35 24.56 13.89
N ARG A 167 7.28 23.33 14.40
CA ARG A 167 7.91 22.90 15.66
C ARG A 167 9.28 22.28 15.50
N ASP A 168 9.80 22.18 14.27
CA ASP A 168 11.04 21.45 13.96
C ASP A 168 10.97 19.96 14.32
N GLU A 169 9.78 19.36 14.11
CA GLU A 169 9.47 17.96 14.40
C GLU A 169 9.48 17.12 13.09
N LEU A 170 10.64 17.06 12.41
CA LEU A 170 10.78 16.45 11.09
C LEU A 170 10.18 15.04 10.96
N PRO A 171 10.49 14.06 11.85
CA PRO A 171 9.93 12.71 11.72
C PRO A 171 8.40 12.71 11.81
N TYR A 172 7.83 13.51 12.70
CA TYR A 172 6.38 13.62 12.85
C TYR A 172 5.72 14.25 11.62
N ALA A 173 6.29 15.35 11.11
CA ALA A 173 5.75 16.03 9.93
C ALA A 173 5.79 15.11 8.69
N MET A 174 6.88 14.36 8.51
CA MET A 174 7.02 13.39 7.42
C MET A 174 6.05 12.22 7.56
N GLU A 175 5.85 11.68 8.77
CA GLU A 175 4.91 10.60 9.02
C GLU A 175 3.47 11.04 8.71
N MET A 176 3.06 12.23 9.18
CA MET A 176 1.73 12.78 8.89
C MET A 176 1.52 13.01 7.38
N MET A 177 2.54 13.49 6.68
CA MET A 177 2.48 13.72 5.23
C MET A 177 2.43 12.42 4.44
N ASN A 178 3.24 11.41 4.82
CA ASN A 178 3.46 10.22 4.02
C ASN A 178 2.46 9.07 4.32
N ARG A 179 1.67 9.18 5.38
CA ARG A 179 0.64 8.19 5.72
C ARG A 179 -0.75 8.80 5.68
N PRO A 180 -1.32 9.40 6.73
CA PRO A 180 -2.73 9.77 6.68
C PRO A 180 -3.05 10.74 5.53
N VAL A 181 -2.22 11.75 5.27
CA VAL A 181 -2.46 12.69 4.16
C VAL A 181 -2.27 11.99 2.81
N ARG A 182 -1.21 11.20 2.66
CA ARG A 182 -0.90 10.48 1.42
C ARG A 182 -1.94 9.41 1.10
N ASP A 183 -2.37 8.65 2.09
CA ASP A 183 -3.37 7.59 1.91
C ASP A 183 -4.68 8.17 1.38
N MET A 184 -5.14 9.31 1.92
CA MET A 184 -6.33 10.00 1.45
C MET A 184 -6.15 10.60 0.05
N LEU A 185 -4.97 11.15 -0.26
CA LEU A 185 -4.68 11.65 -1.61
C LEU A 185 -4.73 10.50 -2.63
N ILE A 186 -4.06 9.39 -2.36
CA ILE A 186 -4.05 8.24 -3.28
C ILE A 186 -5.47 7.70 -3.47
N LEU A 187 -6.23 7.54 -2.39
CA LEU A 187 -7.62 7.09 -2.46
C LEU A 187 -8.49 8.03 -3.32
N MET A 188 -8.34 9.34 -3.17
CA MET A 188 -9.06 10.33 -3.99
C MET A 188 -8.65 10.25 -5.46
N LEU A 189 -7.36 10.06 -5.75
CA LEU A 189 -6.86 9.87 -7.12
C LEU A 189 -7.34 8.56 -7.74
N GLU A 190 -7.47 7.50 -6.94
CA GLU A 190 -8.07 6.23 -7.39
C GLU A 190 -9.54 6.44 -7.77
N TRP A 191 -10.32 7.17 -6.98
CA TRP A 191 -11.70 7.51 -7.35
C TRP A 191 -11.78 8.41 -8.58
N HIS A 192 -10.85 9.36 -8.71
CA HIS A 192 -10.74 10.19 -9.92
C HIS A 192 -10.53 9.33 -11.16
N VAL A 193 -9.57 8.38 -11.11
CA VAL A 193 -9.37 7.39 -12.17
C VAL A 193 -10.62 6.55 -12.37
N GLY A 194 -11.26 6.10 -11.28
CA GLY A 194 -12.53 5.36 -11.34
C GLY A 194 -13.60 6.10 -12.13
N VAL A 195 -13.77 7.40 -11.91
CA VAL A 195 -14.72 8.26 -12.65
C VAL A 195 -14.37 8.33 -14.12
N ASP A 196 -13.09 8.48 -14.46
CA ASP A 196 -12.67 8.66 -15.86
C ASP A 196 -12.66 7.33 -16.66
N TRP A 197 -12.67 6.17 -15.96
CA TRP A 197 -12.62 4.83 -16.55
C TRP A 197 -13.82 3.95 -16.15
N ASP A 198 -14.96 4.56 -15.77
CA ASP A 198 -16.20 3.85 -15.42
C ASP A 198 -16.02 2.79 -14.29
N PHE A 199 -15.06 3.01 -13.40
CA PHE A 199 -14.70 2.06 -12.32
C PHE A 199 -14.32 0.65 -12.82
N GLN A 200 -13.82 0.54 -14.06
CA GLN A 200 -13.44 -0.73 -14.69
C GLN A 200 -11.94 -0.91 -14.82
N VAL A 201 -11.16 -0.29 -13.94
CA VAL A 201 -9.70 -0.37 -13.92
C VAL A 201 -9.17 -0.48 -12.50
N SER A 202 -7.95 -1.01 -12.38
CA SER A 202 -7.22 -1.11 -11.13
C SER A 202 -5.97 -0.21 -11.17
N PRO A 203 -5.88 0.81 -10.32
CA PRO A 203 -4.64 1.56 -10.10
C PRO A 203 -3.54 0.75 -9.38
N GLY A 204 -3.86 -0.47 -8.94
CA GLY A 204 -2.97 -1.35 -8.20
C GLY A 204 -2.76 -0.93 -6.75
N LYS A 205 -2.22 -1.83 -5.94
CA LYS A 205 -1.96 -1.59 -4.51
C LYS A 205 -1.14 -0.30 -4.33
N CYS A 206 -1.61 0.60 -3.44
CA CYS A 206 -1.00 1.90 -3.17
C CYS A 206 -0.87 2.81 -4.41
N GLY A 207 -1.73 2.66 -5.41
CA GLY A 207 -1.72 3.48 -6.60
C GLY A 207 -0.53 3.26 -7.55
N LYS A 208 0.13 2.08 -7.51
CA LYS A 208 1.34 1.79 -8.29
C LYS A 208 1.19 1.96 -9.80
N TYR A 209 -0.04 1.92 -10.32
CA TYR A 209 -0.36 2.11 -11.74
C TYR A 209 -1.00 3.47 -12.04
N LEU A 210 -1.08 4.42 -11.10
CA LEU A 210 -1.63 5.75 -11.34
C LEU A 210 -0.99 6.45 -12.53
N LYS A 211 0.32 6.24 -12.76
CA LYS A 211 1.02 6.77 -13.93
C LYS A 211 0.38 6.35 -15.28
N LYS A 212 -0.23 5.17 -15.33
CA LYS A 212 -0.89 4.64 -16.54
C LYS A 212 -2.22 5.33 -16.82
N TYR A 213 -2.92 5.76 -15.77
CA TYR A 213 -4.31 6.18 -15.87
C TYR A 213 -4.51 7.69 -15.71
N LEU A 214 -3.64 8.37 -14.94
CA LEU A 214 -3.72 9.81 -14.79
C LEU A 214 -3.18 10.54 -16.03
N PRO A 215 -3.78 11.69 -16.43
CA PRO A 215 -3.17 12.59 -17.39
C PRO A 215 -1.76 13.00 -16.94
N GLU A 216 -0.82 13.10 -17.88
CA GLU A 216 0.58 13.45 -17.59
C GLU A 216 0.74 14.67 -16.68
N PRO A 217 0.05 15.82 -16.90
CA PRO A 217 0.17 16.97 -16.01
C PRO A 217 -0.26 16.67 -14.58
N MET A 218 -1.28 15.83 -14.38
CA MET A 218 -1.75 15.45 -13.05
C MET A 218 -0.77 14.49 -12.36
N TYR A 219 -0.18 13.58 -13.10
CA TYR A 219 0.86 12.70 -12.57
C TYR A 219 2.13 13.48 -12.18
N GLU A 220 2.53 14.49 -12.95
CA GLU A 220 3.64 15.39 -12.57
C GLU A 220 3.34 16.17 -11.29
N ARG A 221 2.11 16.62 -11.10
CA ARG A 221 1.66 17.21 -9.83
C ARG A 221 1.72 16.22 -8.68
N LEU A 222 1.30 14.97 -8.89
CA LEU A 222 1.46 13.91 -7.88
C LEU A 222 2.93 13.74 -7.50
N LYS A 223 3.86 13.75 -8.44
CA LYS A 223 5.30 13.70 -8.13
C LYS A 223 5.75 14.91 -7.30
N ALA A 224 5.22 16.10 -7.58
CA ALA A 224 5.55 17.32 -6.83
C ALA A 224 5.02 17.31 -5.38
N THR A 225 4.10 16.40 -5.03
CA THR A 225 3.66 16.19 -3.64
C THR A 225 4.67 15.43 -2.78
N TYR A 226 5.70 14.82 -3.37
CA TYR A 226 6.77 14.16 -2.64
C TYR A 226 7.92 15.16 -2.37
N SER A 227 8.36 15.25 -1.13
CA SER A 227 9.43 16.18 -0.72
C SER A 227 10.61 15.46 -0.12
N GLY A 228 11.77 16.11 -0.16
CA GLY A 228 12.88 15.78 0.72
C GLY A 228 12.64 16.26 2.15
N ALA A 229 13.63 16.03 3.03
CA ALA A 229 13.58 16.34 4.46
C ALA A 229 13.81 17.86 4.79
N GLU A 230 13.73 18.74 3.81
CA GLU A 230 13.94 20.18 3.96
C GLU A 230 12.57 20.88 4.05
N TYR A 231 12.36 21.69 5.10
CA TYR A 231 11.06 22.29 5.41
C TYR A 231 10.50 23.17 4.29
N GLY A 232 11.36 23.88 3.55
CA GLY A 232 10.93 24.66 2.40
C GLY A 232 10.33 23.79 1.30
N SER A 233 10.91 22.61 1.04
CA SER A 233 10.36 21.65 0.09
C SER A 233 9.08 20.98 0.62
N MET A 234 9.04 20.68 1.92
CA MET A 234 7.84 20.12 2.56
C MET A 234 6.65 21.06 2.48
N TRP A 235 6.83 22.36 2.71
CA TRP A 235 5.76 23.34 2.53
C TRP A 235 5.24 23.38 1.09
N ARG A 236 6.13 23.39 0.09
CA ARG A 236 5.71 23.35 -1.33
C ARG A 236 4.90 22.09 -1.62
N ALA A 237 5.40 20.93 -1.18
CA ALA A 237 4.72 19.66 -1.36
C ALA A 237 3.36 19.60 -0.66
N ALA A 238 3.26 20.13 0.58
CA ALA A 238 2.01 20.14 1.32
C ALA A 238 0.93 21.02 0.65
N PHE A 239 1.29 22.19 0.13
CA PHE A 239 0.35 23.01 -0.65
C PHE A 239 -0.02 22.37 -1.97
N GLU A 240 0.94 21.77 -2.72
CA GLU A 240 0.63 21.05 -3.94
C GLU A 240 -0.29 19.84 -3.68
N THR A 241 -0.07 19.15 -2.56
CA THR A 241 -0.94 18.05 -2.12
C THR A 241 -2.37 18.52 -1.88
N LEU A 242 -2.55 19.66 -1.19
CA LEU A 242 -3.86 20.28 -0.96
C LEU A 242 -4.56 20.60 -2.29
N TYR A 243 -3.87 21.28 -3.21
CA TYR A 243 -4.46 21.69 -4.48
C TYR A 243 -4.77 20.51 -5.40
N LEU A 244 -3.87 19.52 -5.48
CA LEU A 244 -4.12 18.31 -6.27
C LEU A 244 -5.32 17.52 -5.74
N PHE A 245 -5.41 17.37 -4.41
CA PHE A 245 -6.55 16.71 -3.77
C PHE A 245 -7.85 17.44 -4.08
N GLY A 246 -7.90 18.78 -3.90
CA GLY A 246 -9.09 19.57 -4.16
C GLY A 246 -9.57 19.47 -5.60
N ASP A 247 -8.66 19.47 -6.59
CA ASP A 247 -9.01 19.30 -8.00
C ASP A 247 -9.60 17.91 -8.28
N ALA A 248 -8.98 16.86 -7.72
CA ALA A 248 -9.49 15.50 -7.85
C ALA A 248 -10.86 15.35 -7.15
N ALA A 249 -11.00 15.88 -5.94
CA ALA A 249 -12.24 15.81 -5.15
C ALA A 249 -13.40 16.53 -5.86
N ARG A 250 -13.19 17.73 -6.40
CA ARG A 250 -14.21 18.44 -7.22
C ARG A 250 -14.65 17.64 -8.42
N ARG A 251 -13.72 16.98 -9.13
CA ARG A 251 -14.03 16.11 -10.28
C ARG A 251 -14.88 14.92 -9.87
N VAL A 252 -14.51 14.23 -8.78
CA VAL A 252 -15.25 13.08 -8.22
C VAL A 252 -16.64 13.52 -7.74
N ALA A 253 -16.71 14.60 -6.97
CA ALA A 253 -17.96 15.15 -6.45
C ALA A 253 -18.94 15.48 -7.58
N ALA A 254 -18.47 16.19 -8.61
CA ALA A 254 -19.30 16.56 -9.77
C ALA A 254 -19.82 15.32 -10.53
N ALA A 255 -18.98 14.31 -10.73
CA ALA A 255 -19.35 13.10 -11.46
C ALA A 255 -20.33 12.21 -10.71
N LEU A 256 -20.22 12.13 -9.37
CA LEU A 256 -21.02 11.24 -8.52
C LEU A 256 -22.19 11.94 -7.84
N GLY A 257 -22.33 13.26 -8.01
CA GLY A 257 -23.39 14.06 -7.40
C GLY A 257 -23.23 14.24 -5.89
N PHE A 258 -21.98 14.27 -5.39
CA PHE A 258 -21.69 14.48 -3.98
C PHE A 258 -21.44 15.96 -3.67
N PRO A 259 -21.78 16.45 -2.47
CA PRO A 259 -21.34 17.77 -2.04
C PRO A 259 -19.82 17.76 -1.77
N TYR A 260 -19.15 18.86 -2.12
CA TYR A 260 -17.77 19.12 -1.72
C TYR A 260 -17.71 20.40 -0.91
N ASP A 261 -17.11 20.35 0.29
CA ASP A 261 -17.04 21.52 1.18
C ASP A 261 -15.81 22.38 0.89
N GLU A 262 -15.98 23.35 0.02
CA GLU A 262 -14.92 24.33 -0.30
C GLU A 262 -14.53 25.22 0.88
N GLN A 263 -15.36 25.36 1.92
CA GLN A 263 -15.01 26.14 3.10
C GLN A 263 -14.01 25.39 3.97
N GLU A 264 -14.12 24.07 4.05
CA GLU A 264 -13.12 23.20 4.72
C GLU A 264 -11.74 23.32 4.05
N GLU A 265 -11.70 23.24 2.70
CA GLU A 265 -10.46 23.39 1.91
C GLU A 265 -9.83 24.78 2.16
N LYS A 266 -10.62 25.86 2.08
CA LYS A 266 -10.14 27.22 2.36
C LYS A 266 -9.66 27.38 3.80
N GLY A 267 -10.38 26.81 4.75
CA GLY A 267 -10.02 26.88 6.17
C GLY A 267 -8.67 26.27 6.46
N ILE A 268 -8.38 25.08 5.92
CA ILE A 268 -7.07 24.43 6.09
C ILE A 268 -5.96 25.17 5.33
N GLU A 269 -6.23 25.69 4.14
CA GLU A 269 -5.26 26.51 3.40
C GLU A 269 -4.85 27.75 4.16
N GLU A 270 -5.82 28.49 4.70
CA GLU A 270 -5.57 29.68 5.52
C GLU A 270 -4.80 29.34 6.79
N TYR A 271 -5.17 28.26 7.46
CA TYR A 271 -4.44 27.77 8.63
C TYR A 271 -2.98 27.45 8.30
N MET A 272 -2.72 26.70 7.24
CA MET A 272 -1.35 26.38 6.81
C MET A 272 -0.54 27.63 6.49
N LYS A 273 -1.13 28.64 5.85
CA LYS A 273 -0.49 29.93 5.59
C LYS A 273 -0.15 30.67 6.89
N LEU A 274 -1.08 30.71 7.85
CA LEU A 274 -0.86 31.36 9.17
C LEU A 274 0.29 30.68 9.94
N VAL A 275 0.34 29.34 9.92
CA VAL A 275 1.42 28.57 10.56
C VAL A 275 2.77 28.84 9.88
N LYS A 276 2.81 28.77 8.54
CA LYS A 276 4.01 29.00 7.75
C LYS A 276 4.60 30.39 7.97
N ASP A 277 3.73 31.40 8.08
CA ASP A 277 4.12 32.80 8.29
C ASP A 277 4.44 33.12 9.76
N GLY A 278 4.36 32.14 10.68
CA GLY A 278 4.58 32.36 12.12
C GLY A 278 3.51 33.26 12.79
N ARG A 279 2.34 33.41 12.17
CA ARG A 279 1.28 34.33 12.60
C ARG A 279 0.33 33.77 13.65
N LEU A 280 0.48 32.49 14.03
CA LEU A 280 -0.29 31.86 15.11
C LEU A 280 0.29 32.15 16.50
N CYS A 281 1.42 32.83 16.61
CA CYS A 281 1.97 33.22 17.91
C CYS A 281 1.10 34.27 18.58
N PRO A 282 0.80 34.16 19.90
CA PRO A 282 0.16 35.24 20.67
C PRO A 282 0.99 36.52 20.55
N LYS A 283 0.32 37.64 20.31
CA LYS A 283 0.98 38.95 20.28
C LYS A 283 1.78 39.14 21.57
N GLY A 284 3.11 39.04 21.52
CA GLY A 284 4.02 39.21 22.66
C GLY A 284 5.13 38.17 22.83
N GLN A 285 5.05 37.01 22.19
CA GLN A 285 6.11 35.97 22.27
C GLN A 285 7.03 35.88 21.04
N GLY A 286 6.70 36.57 19.95
CA GLY A 286 7.47 36.54 18.70
C GLY A 286 8.77 37.34 18.66
N GLN A 287 9.11 38.10 19.71
CA GLN A 287 10.33 38.94 19.74
C GLN A 287 11.52 38.31 20.48
N GLU A 288 11.32 37.24 21.24
CA GLU A 288 12.43 36.59 21.98
C GLU A 288 13.22 35.56 21.16
N THR A 289 12.64 34.96 20.14
CA THR A 289 13.32 33.94 19.32
C THR A 289 14.31 34.57 18.34
N GLU A 290 14.10 35.78 17.85
CA GLU A 290 15.09 36.46 17.00
C GLU A 290 16.32 36.96 17.76
N ARG A 291 16.21 37.21 19.08
CA ARG A 291 17.37 37.63 19.90
C ARG A 291 18.30 36.49 20.26
N LYS A 292 17.77 35.27 20.46
CA LYS A 292 18.61 34.08 20.80
C LYS A 292 19.37 33.52 19.60
N GLY A 293 18.96 33.79 18.37
CA GLY A 293 19.67 33.43 17.14
C GLY A 293 20.87 34.33 16.81
N ARG A 294 20.92 35.56 17.35
CA ARG A 294 22.03 36.51 17.10
C ARG A 294 23.15 36.48 18.15
N GLU A 295 22.93 35.89 19.30
CA GLU A 295 23.95 35.75 20.36
C GLU A 295 24.80 34.49 20.28
N LYS A 296 24.56 33.63 19.27
CA LYS A 296 25.38 32.42 19.04
C LYS A 296 26.34 32.52 17.85
N THR A 297 26.54 33.72 17.30
CA THR A 297 27.46 34.00 16.19
C THR A 297 28.44 35.15 16.47
N GLU A 298 28.85 35.33 17.73
CA GLU A 298 30.06 36.08 18.10
C GLU A 298 31.04 35.19 18.86
#